data_2636fe19729c59cd28c4d659b401659d
#
_entry.id   2636fe19729c59cd28c4d659b401659d
#
_cell.length_a   1.000
_cell.length_b   1.000
_cell.length_c   1.000
_cell.angle_alpha   90.00
_cell.angle_beta   90.00
_cell.angle_gamma   90.00
#
_symmetry.space_group_name_H-M   'P 1'
#
loop_
_entity.id
_entity.type
_entity.pdbx_description
1 polymer ?
#
loop_
_entity_poly.entity_id
_entity_poly.type
_entity_poly.pdbx_seq_one_letter_code
_entity_poly.pdbx_strand_id
1 'polypeptide(L)'
;MYRIVRKEALRPTVTLYEIEAPLVAKKAQPGQFIILRVDENGERIPITINDFDPEKGTVTIIVQTVGATTEKLSHKQQGEFIQDFVGPLGRPTETEGKKKVCVVGGGVGCAIAYPVLKKFHDCGAEVHAVIGFKNKDVVILEDKFKSASDVMKLVTDDGSYGEKGLVTDALKQLIEEGNQYDEIFAIGPAIMMKFVSKTTEPYGIPTTVSMSPIMVDGTGMCGGCRLTVGGETKFACVDGPDFDGHKVDWDESLKRGKMYFDWERHKHEEVCNLFKKEVQ
;
A
#
# COMPACT_ATOMS: atom_id res chain seq x y z
N MET A 1 20.56 -2.94 -12.73
CA MET A 1 20.28 -1.60 -12.15
C MET A 1 19.13 -0.95 -12.89
N TYR A 2 18.29 -0.20 -12.21
CA TYR A 2 17.04 0.38 -12.72
C TYR A 2 17.08 1.89 -12.54
N ARG A 3 16.87 2.65 -13.61
CA ARG A 3 17.00 4.10 -13.61
C ARG A 3 15.76 4.78 -13.02
N ILE A 4 15.97 5.78 -12.18
CA ILE A 4 14.91 6.69 -11.73
C ILE A 4 14.69 7.74 -12.83
N VAL A 5 13.56 7.65 -13.54
CA VAL A 5 13.25 8.60 -14.64
C VAL A 5 12.50 9.85 -14.17
N ARG A 6 11.83 9.74 -13.02
CA ARG A 6 11.16 10.86 -12.34
C ARG A 6 11.19 10.67 -10.83
N LYS A 7 11.38 11.77 -10.12
CA LYS A 7 11.22 11.85 -8.66
C LYS A 7 10.40 13.09 -8.33
N GLU A 8 9.38 12.92 -7.49
CA GLU A 8 8.49 14.00 -7.07
C GLU A 8 8.15 13.86 -5.59
N ALA A 9 8.40 14.89 -4.80
CA ALA A 9 7.97 14.95 -3.42
C ALA A 9 6.47 15.27 -3.35
N LEU A 10 5.66 14.31 -2.97
CA LEU A 10 4.22 14.51 -2.77
C LEU A 10 3.94 15.18 -1.42
N ARG A 11 4.68 14.80 -0.40
CA ARG A 11 4.66 15.35 0.97
C ARG A 11 6.07 15.26 1.57
N PRO A 12 6.36 15.90 2.69
CA PRO A 12 7.72 15.91 3.27
C PRO A 12 8.36 14.53 3.44
N THR A 13 7.56 13.51 3.74
CA THR A 13 8.05 12.13 3.91
C THR A 13 7.54 11.16 2.86
N VAL A 14 6.82 11.63 1.84
CA VAL A 14 6.22 10.75 0.81
C VAL A 14 6.68 11.20 -0.56
N THR A 15 7.34 10.30 -1.27
CA THR A 15 7.94 10.57 -2.58
C THR A 15 7.42 9.58 -3.63
N LEU A 16 7.10 10.10 -4.80
CA LEU A 16 6.79 9.33 -6.00
C LEU A 16 8.08 9.14 -6.81
N TYR A 17 8.30 7.90 -7.23
CA TYR A 17 9.37 7.54 -8.17
C TYR A 17 8.76 6.85 -9.38
N GLU A 18 9.18 7.24 -10.57
CA GLU A 18 8.95 6.51 -11.81
C GLU A 18 10.26 5.85 -12.22
N ILE A 19 10.23 4.54 -12.39
CA ILE A 19 11.40 3.68 -12.58
C ILE A 19 11.33 3.02 -13.95
N GLU A 20 12.41 3.08 -14.71
CA GLU A 20 12.55 2.37 -15.98
C GLU A 20 12.70 0.87 -15.72
N ALA A 21 11.62 0.11 -15.95
CA ALA A 21 11.54 -1.32 -15.70
C ALA A 21 10.59 -2.01 -16.71
N PRO A 22 10.96 -2.09 -17.99
CA PRO A 22 10.05 -2.46 -19.09
C PRO A 22 9.49 -3.89 -18.95
N LEU A 23 10.27 -4.83 -18.42
CA LEU A 23 9.78 -6.20 -18.21
C LEU A 23 8.73 -6.28 -17.09
N VAL A 24 8.85 -5.43 -16.07
CA VAL A 24 7.87 -5.33 -14.99
C VAL A 24 6.62 -4.59 -15.48
N ALA A 25 6.80 -3.42 -16.12
CA ALA A 25 5.71 -2.61 -16.64
C ALA A 25 4.78 -3.38 -17.58
N LYS A 26 5.37 -4.23 -18.45
CA LYS A 26 4.61 -5.04 -19.43
C LYS A 26 3.66 -6.06 -18.79
N LYS A 27 3.94 -6.49 -17.55
CA LYS A 27 3.20 -7.58 -16.88
C LYS A 27 2.49 -7.13 -15.60
N ALA A 28 2.75 -5.92 -15.14
CA ALA A 28 2.18 -5.39 -13.92
C ALA A 28 0.65 -5.30 -13.98
N GLN A 29 0.02 -5.58 -12.85
CA GLN A 29 -1.42 -5.45 -12.64
C GLN A 29 -1.69 -4.82 -11.26
N PRO A 30 -2.85 -4.19 -11.05
CA PRO A 30 -3.23 -3.63 -9.76
C PRO A 30 -3.18 -4.66 -8.63
N GLY A 31 -2.75 -4.23 -7.43
CA GLY A 31 -2.57 -5.08 -6.26
C GLY A 31 -1.20 -5.77 -6.18
N GLN A 32 -0.43 -5.79 -7.26
CA GLN A 32 0.91 -6.37 -7.27
C GLN A 32 1.97 -5.41 -6.72
N PHE A 33 3.11 -5.98 -6.35
CA PHE A 33 4.25 -5.26 -5.76
C PHE A 33 5.58 -5.68 -6.41
N ILE A 34 6.63 -4.99 -6.03
CA ILE A 34 8.02 -5.34 -6.38
C ILE A 34 8.85 -5.51 -5.10
N ILE A 35 9.94 -6.22 -5.20
CA ILE A 35 11.02 -6.17 -4.20
C ILE A 35 12.09 -5.22 -4.71
N LEU A 36 12.39 -4.21 -3.91
CA LEU A 36 13.37 -3.18 -4.19
C LEU A 36 14.59 -3.34 -3.29
N ARG A 37 15.79 -3.12 -3.84
CA ARG A 37 17.04 -2.97 -3.10
C ARG A 37 17.79 -1.74 -3.65
N VAL A 38 18.10 -0.79 -2.77
CA VAL A 38 18.63 0.53 -3.19
C VAL A 38 20.07 0.45 -3.66
N ASP A 39 20.93 -0.28 -2.92
CA ASP A 39 22.36 -0.44 -3.16
C ASP A 39 22.81 -1.87 -2.89
N GLU A 40 24.10 -2.20 -3.14
CA GLU A 40 24.66 -3.54 -2.96
C GLU A 40 24.54 -4.07 -1.53
N ASN A 41 24.60 -3.18 -0.55
CA ASN A 41 24.49 -3.49 0.88
C ASN A 41 23.07 -3.21 1.42
N GLY A 42 22.13 -2.88 0.55
CA GLY A 42 20.75 -2.53 0.90
C GLY A 42 19.92 -3.75 1.27
N GLU A 43 18.95 -3.54 2.14
CA GLU A 43 17.91 -4.51 2.42
C GLU A 43 16.93 -4.62 1.27
N ARG A 44 16.28 -5.75 1.16
CA ARG A 44 15.19 -6.00 0.20
C ARG A 44 13.87 -5.65 0.87
N ILE A 45 13.12 -4.74 0.26
CA ILE A 45 11.83 -4.30 0.79
C ILE A 45 10.72 -4.44 -0.26
N PRO A 46 9.50 -4.85 0.13
CA PRO A 46 8.34 -4.87 -0.74
C PRO A 46 7.79 -3.45 -0.90
N ILE A 47 7.55 -3.04 -2.14
CA ILE A 47 6.86 -1.78 -2.47
C ILE A 47 5.78 -2.07 -3.50
N THR A 48 4.57 -1.62 -3.25
CA THR A 48 3.45 -1.83 -4.16
C THR A 48 3.59 -0.96 -5.41
N ILE A 49 3.19 -1.53 -6.54
CA ILE A 49 3.10 -0.83 -7.82
C ILE A 49 1.88 0.12 -7.76
N ASN A 50 2.14 1.44 -7.82
CA ASN A 50 1.07 2.44 -7.85
C ASN A 50 0.51 2.66 -9.24
N ASP A 51 1.38 2.64 -10.25
CA ASP A 51 0.99 2.80 -11.66
C ASP A 51 2.05 2.18 -12.57
N PHE A 52 1.72 1.95 -13.82
CA PHE A 52 2.66 1.42 -14.80
C PHE A 52 2.28 1.83 -16.22
N ASP A 53 3.26 2.04 -17.05
CA ASP A 53 3.11 2.36 -18.47
C ASP A 53 3.90 1.34 -19.32
N PRO A 54 3.22 0.35 -19.94
CA PRO A 54 3.88 -0.66 -20.76
C PRO A 54 4.56 -0.09 -22.02
N GLU A 55 4.05 1.03 -22.55
CA GLU A 55 4.60 1.67 -23.77
C GLU A 55 5.89 2.40 -23.46
N LYS A 56 5.92 3.17 -22.35
CA LYS A 56 7.15 3.83 -21.86
C LYS A 56 8.09 2.85 -21.16
N GLY A 57 7.60 1.69 -20.75
CA GLY A 57 8.37 0.73 -19.96
C GLY A 57 8.68 1.21 -18.55
N THR A 58 7.78 1.98 -17.94
CA THR A 58 7.99 2.57 -16.61
C THR A 58 7.00 2.04 -15.58
N VAL A 59 7.45 1.98 -14.33
CA VAL A 59 6.66 1.61 -13.15
C VAL A 59 6.73 2.75 -12.14
N THR A 60 5.57 3.17 -11.64
CA THR A 60 5.47 4.19 -10.59
C THR A 60 5.29 3.54 -9.24
N ILE A 61 6.10 3.96 -8.29
CA ILE A 61 5.97 3.61 -6.87
C ILE A 61 5.86 4.87 -6.02
N ILE A 62 5.11 4.80 -4.92
CA ILE A 62 5.02 5.88 -3.92
C ILE A 62 5.53 5.31 -2.61
N VAL A 63 6.53 5.96 -2.05
CA VAL A 63 7.27 5.48 -0.88
C VAL A 63 7.22 6.51 0.23
N GLN A 64 6.87 6.06 1.43
CA GLN A 64 7.01 6.85 2.65
C GLN A 64 8.36 6.53 3.30
N THR A 65 9.10 7.57 3.65
CA THR A 65 10.36 7.46 4.38
C THR A 65 10.07 7.13 5.85
N VAL A 66 10.30 5.87 6.24
CA VAL A 66 9.99 5.35 7.59
C VAL A 66 11.13 4.52 8.21
N GLY A 67 12.11 4.09 7.42
CA GLY A 67 13.20 3.23 7.86
C GLY A 67 14.46 3.42 7.04
N ALA A 68 15.54 2.71 7.40
CA ALA A 68 16.87 2.88 6.81
C ALA A 68 16.89 2.79 5.28
N THR A 69 16.23 1.80 4.70
CA THR A 69 16.18 1.60 3.24
C THR A 69 15.41 2.71 2.53
N THR A 70 14.27 3.12 3.08
CA THR A 70 13.46 4.21 2.50
C THR A 70 14.13 5.57 2.70
N GLU A 71 14.92 5.76 3.76
CA GLU A 71 15.78 6.93 3.96
C GLU A 71 16.85 6.99 2.86
N LYS A 72 17.61 5.91 2.63
CA LYS A 72 18.58 5.83 1.53
C LYS A 72 17.95 6.12 0.17
N LEU A 73 16.76 5.58 -0.09
CA LEU A 73 16.02 5.84 -1.33
C LEU A 73 15.64 7.32 -1.46
N SER A 74 15.29 7.97 -0.35
CA SER A 74 14.90 9.38 -0.36
C SER A 74 16.04 10.32 -0.81
N HIS A 75 17.29 9.92 -0.64
CA HIS A 75 18.47 10.65 -1.10
C HIS A 75 18.81 10.44 -2.58
N LYS A 76 18.32 9.35 -3.19
CA LYS A 76 18.48 9.13 -4.64
C LYS A 76 17.79 10.22 -5.46
N GLN A 77 18.44 10.63 -6.56
CA GLN A 77 17.93 11.66 -7.46
C GLN A 77 17.46 11.09 -8.80
N GLN A 78 16.68 11.87 -9.52
CA GLN A 78 16.35 11.56 -10.91
C GLN A 78 17.63 11.38 -11.73
N GLY A 79 17.66 10.32 -12.55
CA GLY A 79 18.82 9.91 -13.33
C GLY A 79 19.73 8.90 -12.64
N GLU A 80 19.64 8.74 -11.31
CA GLU A 80 20.37 7.70 -10.57
C GLU A 80 19.71 6.33 -10.68
N PHE A 81 20.37 5.32 -10.14
CA PHE A 81 19.97 3.92 -10.29
C PHE A 81 19.65 3.27 -8.94
N ILE A 82 18.68 2.37 -8.98
CA ILE A 82 18.35 1.39 -7.94
C ILE A 82 18.98 0.06 -8.33
N GLN A 83 19.53 -0.68 -7.36
CA GLN A 83 20.25 -1.91 -7.60
C GLN A 83 19.34 -3.01 -8.13
N ASP A 84 18.28 -3.35 -7.41
CA ASP A 84 17.30 -4.37 -7.79
C ASP A 84 15.88 -3.81 -7.78
N PHE A 85 15.08 -4.29 -8.76
CA PHE A 85 13.67 -3.99 -8.91
C PHE A 85 12.97 -5.24 -9.48
N VAL A 86 12.62 -6.16 -8.60
CA VAL A 86 12.16 -7.51 -8.97
C VAL A 86 10.64 -7.57 -8.90
N GLY A 87 10.01 -7.94 -10.00
CA GLY A 87 8.54 -8.05 -10.09
C GLY A 87 8.03 -8.25 -11.52
N PRO A 88 6.71 -8.14 -11.72
CA PRO A 88 5.70 -7.99 -10.68
C PRO A 88 5.59 -9.25 -9.83
N LEU A 89 5.29 -9.07 -8.53
CA LEU A 89 5.13 -10.14 -7.55
C LEU A 89 3.74 -10.07 -6.91
N GLY A 90 3.31 -11.15 -6.29
CA GLY A 90 1.98 -11.27 -5.73
C GLY A 90 0.91 -11.54 -6.79
N ARG A 91 -0.27 -11.89 -6.32
CA ARG A 91 -1.46 -12.06 -7.17
C ARG A 91 -2.07 -10.69 -7.43
N PRO A 92 -2.55 -10.42 -8.65
CA PRO A 92 -3.33 -9.23 -8.91
C PRO A 92 -4.65 -9.27 -8.14
N THR A 93 -5.15 -8.10 -7.76
CA THR A 93 -6.48 -7.97 -7.13
C THR A 93 -7.57 -8.42 -8.10
N GLU A 94 -8.47 -9.27 -7.62
CA GLU A 94 -9.63 -9.71 -8.40
C GLU A 94 -10.68 -8.61 -8.46
N THR A 95 -10.95 -8.11 -9.67
CA THR A 95 -11.89 -7.01 -9.89
C THR A 95 -13.12 -7.39 -10.71
N GLU A 96 -13.16 -8.60 -11.27
CA GLU A 96 -14.23 -9.03 -12.15
C GLU A 96 -15.53 -9.34 -11.40
N GLY A 97 -16.66 -9.08 -12.04
CA GLY A 97 -17.99 -9.43 -11.54
C GLY A 97 -18.53 -8.58 -10.38
N LYS A 98 -17.78 -7.61 -9.88
CA LYS A 98 -18.22 -6.67 -8.83
C LYS A 98 -18.93 -5.48 -9.47
N LYS A 99 -20.09 -5.12 -8.94
CA LYS A 99 -20.92 -4.00 -9.44
C LYS A 99 -20.82 -2.76 -8.57
N LYS A 100 -20.69 -2.95 -7.25
CA LYS A 100 -20.56 -1.86 -6.28
C LYS A 100 -19.55 -2.24 -5.21
N VAL A 101 -18.48 -1.46 -5.09
CA VAL A 101 -17.39 -1.69 -4.15
C VAL A 101 -17.08 -0.45 -3.33
N CYS A 102 -16.51 -0.67 -2.13
CA CYS A 102 -15.94 0.42 -1.35
C CYS A 102 -14.46 0.15 -1.12
N VAL A 103 -13.60 1.10 -1.51
CA VAL A 103 -12.16 1.02 -1.29
C VAL A 103 -11.76 1.96 -0.16
N VAL A 104 -11.22 1.39 0.90
CA VAL A 104 -10.81 2.10 2.12
C VAL A 104 -9.29 2.20 2.17
N GLY A 105 -8.76 3.41 2.06
CA GLY A 105 -7.32 3.69 2.12
C GLY A 105 -6.91 4.42 3.39
N GLY A 106 -5.77 4.04 4.00
CA GLY A 106 -5.23 4.72 5.17
C GLY A 106 -3.78 5.17 5.01
N GLY A 107 -3.53 6.48 5.18
CA GLY A 107 -2.21 7.08 5.07
C GLY A 107 -1.55 6.78 3.72
N VAL A 108 -0.28 6.33 3.71
CA VAL A 108 0.40 5.93 2.47
C VAL A 108 -0.27 4.71 1.79
N GLY A 109 -1.09 3.94 2.51
CA GLY A 109 -1.89 2.86 1.92
C GLY A 109 -2.84 3.35 0.82
N CYS A 110 -3.19 4.65 0.78
CA CYS A 110 -3.91 5.24 -0.34
C CYS A 110 -3.15 5.11 -1.68
N ALA A 111 -1.81 5.13 -1.65
CA ALA A 111 -1.01 4.88 -2.84
C ALA A 111 -1.15 3.45 -3.38
N ILE A 112 -1.46 2.51 -2.50
CA ILE A 112 -1.70 1.09 -2.81
C ILE A 112 -3.17 0.89 -3.24
N ALA A 113 -4.09 1.57 -2.57
CA ALA A 113 -5.53 1.49 -2.82
C ALA A 113 -5.95 2.10 -4.17
N TYR A 114 -5.27 3.15 -4.60
CA TYR A 114 -5.65 3.87 -5.83
C TYR A 114 -5.65 3.01 -7.10
N PRO A 115 -4.61 2.21 -7.43
CA PRO A 115 -4.65 1.36 -8.63
C PRO A 115 -5.77 0.32 -8.61
N VAL A 116 -6.11 -0.21 -7.45
CA VAL A 116 -7.25 -1.13 -7.26
C VAL A 116 -8.56 -0.41 -7.50
N LEU A 117 -8.75 0.75 -6.87
CA LEU A 117 -9.93 1.60 -7.06
C LEU A 117 -10.13 1.98 -8.52
N LYS A 118 -9.06 2.47 -9.17
CA LYS A 118 -9.08 2.84 -10.58
C LYS A 118 -9.48 1.68 -11.47
N LYS A 119 -8.96 0.47 -11.19
CA LYS A 119 -9.31 -0.72 -11.96
C LYS A 119 -10.79 -1.07 -11.85
N PHE A 120 -11.41 -0.98 -10.67
CA PHE A 120 -12.85 -1.17 -10.50
C PHE A 120 -13.67 -0.15 -11.32
N HIS A 121 -13.29 1.12 -11.21
CA HIS A 121 -13.92 2.18 -11.99
C HIS A 121 -13.79 1.94 -13.51
N ASP A 122 -12.62 1.58 -13.99
CA ASP A 122 -12.36 1.28 -15.41
C ASP A 122 -13.14 0.03 -15.90
N CYS A 123 -13.49 -0.88 -15.00
CA CYS A 123 -14.34 -2.04 -15.27
C CYS A 123 -15.85 -1.72 -15.19
N GLY A 124 -16.22 -0.48 -14.87
CA GLY A 124 -17.62 -0.02 -14.83
C GLY A 124 -18.37 -0.34 -13.53
N ALA A 125 -17.66 -0.64 -12.45
CA ALA A 125 -18.26 -0.76 -11.13
C ALA A 125 -18.60 0.63 -10.56
N GLU A 126 -19.64 0.73 -9.75
CA GLU A 126 -19.87 1.86 -8.86
C GLU A 126 -18.87 1.80 -7.73
N VAL A 127 -18.01 2.82 -7.62
CA VAL A 127 -16.88 2.84 -6.71
C VAL A 127 -17.05 3.92 -5.65
N HIS A 128 -17.14 3.52 -4.39
CA HIS A 128 -17.05 4.42 -3.27
C HIS A 128 -15.63 4.38 -2.69
N ALA A 129 -15.13 5.53 -2.28
CA ALA A 129 -13.81 5.66 -1.66
C ALA A 129 -13.94 6.23 -0.25
N VAL A 130 -13.23 5.65 0.70
CA VAL A 130 -13.00 6.24 2.03
C VAL A 130 -11.50 6.35 2.25
N ILE A 131 -10.97 7.57 2.29
CA ILE A 131 -9.54 7.79 2.50
C ILE A 131 -9.30 8.53 3.82
N GLY A 132 -8.38 8.02 4.62
CA GLY A 132 -8.09 8.56 5.95
C GLY A 132 -6.62 8.89 6.15
N PHE A 133 -6.38 9.99 6.84
CA PHE A 133 -5.05 10.50 7.14
C PHE A 133 -4.97 11.02 8.56
N LYS A 134 -3.77 11.16 9.12
CA LYS A 134 -3.59 11.76 10.45
C LYS A 134 -4.00 13.25 10.47
N ASN A 135 -3.60 13.98 9.44
CA ASN A 135 -3.85 15.42 9.29
C ASN A 135 -3.72 15.83 7.83
N LYS A 136 -4.00 17.11 7.54
CA LYS A 136 -3.93 17.71 6.21
C LYS A 136 -2.57 17.55 5.52
N ASP A 137 -1.47 17.63 6.27
CA ASP A 137 -0.11 17.71 5.70
C ASP A 137 0.35 16.40 5.05
N VAL A 138 -0.34 15.30 5.36
CA VAL A 138 -0.04 13.96 4.81
C VAL A 138 -1.09 13.45 3.83
N VAL A 139 -2.05 14.28 3.42
CA VAL A 139 -3.06 13.92 2.42
C VAL A 139 -2.40 13.81 1.05
N ILE A 140 -2.54 12.65 0.40
CA ILE A 140 -2.02 12.37 -0.94
C ILE A 140 -3.11 11.87 -1.88
N LEU A 141 -2.93 12.07 -3.18
CA LEU A 141 -3.75 11.50 -4.27
C LEU A 141 -5.25 11.86 -4.23
N GLU A 142 -5.67 12.89 -3.48
CA GLU A 142 -7.09 13.26 -3.35
C GLU A 142 -7.78 13.41 -4.71
N ASP A 143 -7.19 14.20 -5.63
CA ASP A 143 -7.79 14.44 -6.94
C ASP A 143 -7.91 13.16 -7.78
N LYS A 144 -6.94 12.24 -7.63
CA LYS A 144 -6.97 10.94 -8.30
C LYS A 144 -8.11 10.07 -7.79
N PHE A 145 -8.29 10.00 -6.47
CA PHE A 145 -9.43 9.28 -5.87
C PHE A 145 -10.76 9.90 -6.30
N LYS A 146 -10.86 11.22 -6.29
CA LYS A 146 -12.06 11.97 -6.67
C LYS A 146 -12.46 11.74 -8.12
N SER A 147 -11.47 11.60 -9.02
CA SER A 147 -11.73 11.37 -10.45
C SER A 147 -12.10 9.93 -10.81
N ALA A 148 -11.86 8.98 -9.92
CA ALA A 148 -12.08 7.55 -10.17
C ALA A 148 -13.03 6.90 -9.13
N SER A 149 -13.85 7.70 -8.45
CA SER A 149 -14.90 7.22 -7.55
C SER A 149 -16.18 8.03 -7.71
N ASP A 150 -17.33 7.35 -7.55
CA ASP A 150 -18.66 7.97 -7.59
C ASP A 150 -18.98 8.72 -6.31
N VAL A 151 -18.50 8.19 -5.17
CA VAL A 151 -18.59 8.81 -3.84
C VAL A 151 -17.24 8.74 -3.18
N MET A 152 -16.78 9.89 -2.61
CA MET A 152 -15.55 9.92 -1.85
C MET A 152 -15.77 10.60 -0.50
N LYS A 153 -15.36 9.91 0.59
CA LYS A 153 -15.22 10.49 1.92
C LYS A 153 -13.74 10.59 2.27
N LEU A 154 -13.30 11.78 2.66
CA LEU A 154 -11.95 12.05 3.17
C LEU A 154 -12.06 12.43 4.63
N VAL A 155 -11.36 11.69 5.48
CA VAL A 155 -11.32 11.93 6.93
C VAL A 155 -9.91 12.22 7.40
N THR A 156 -9.79 13.04 8.45
CA THR A 156 -8.54 13.22 9.19
C THR A 156 -8.77 13.01 10.68
N ASP A 157 -7.81 12.36 11.35
CA ASP A 157 -7.92 12.04 12.78
C ASP A 157 -8.08 13.31 13.63
N ASP A 158 -7.37 14.38 13.26
CA ASP A 158 -7.39 15.67 13.98
C ASP A 158 -8.48 16.65 13.51
N GLY A 159 -9.13 16.37 12.37
CA GLY A 159 -10.14 17.25 11.76
C GLY A 159 -9.56 18.46 11.04
N SER A 160 -8.26 18.46 10.73
CA SER A 160 -7.60 19.58 10.02
C SER A 160 -7.99 19.69 8.54
N TYR A 161 -8.57 18.61 7.97
CA TYR A 161 -9.05 18.58 6.59
C TYR A 161 -10.10 17.48 6.38
N GLY A 162 -11.09 17.73 5.50
CA GLY A 162 -12.21 16.80 5.30
C GLY A 162 -13.08 16.67 6.56
N GLU A 163 -13.63 15.48 6.79
CA GLU A 163 -14.38 15.15 7.99
C GLU A 163 -13.44 14.74 9.12
N LYS A 164 -13.76 15.09 10.37
CA LYS A 164 -13.01 14.59 11.52
C LYS A 164 -13.49 13.20 11.89
N GLY A 165 -12.59 12.23 11.95
CA GLY A 165 -12.91 10.87 12.38
C GLY A 165 -11.99 9.81 11.77
N LEU A 166 -12.39 8.56 11.95
CA LEU A 166 -11.68 7.40 11.42
C LEU A 166 -12.36 6.88 10.14
N VAL A 167 -11.60 6.19 9.32
CA VAL A 167 -12.15 5.54 8.10
C VAL A 167 -13.27 4.54 8.43
N THR A 168 -13.22 3.92 9.60
CA THR A 168 -14.26 2.99 10.09
C THR A 168 -15.59 3.68 10.32
N ASP A 169 -15.57 4.92 10.83
CA ASP A 169 -16.77 5.68 11.09
C ASP A 169 -17.44 6.12 9.79
N ALA A 170 -16.62 6.64 8.85
CA ALA A 170 -17.08 7.03 7.53
C ALA A 170 -17.61 5.83 6.72
N LEU A 171 -16.94 4.67 6.80
CA LEU A 171 -17.40 3.44 6.17
C LEU A 171 -18.73 2.97 6.77
N LYS A 172 -18.83 2.95 8.10
CA LYS A 172 -20.04 2.56 8.80
C LYS A 172 -21.22 3.46 8.41
N GLN A 173 -21.00 4.77 8.33
CA GLN A 173 -22.01 5.71 7.88
C GLN A 173 -22.49 5.37 6.47
N LEU A 174 -21.59 5.11 5.50
CA LEU A 174 -21.96 4.72 4.15
C LEU A 174 -22.80 3.43 4.12
N ILE A 175 -22.48 2.43 4.95
CA ILE A 175 -23.25 1.20 5.06
C ILE A 175 -24.66 1.49 5.63
N GLU A 176 -24.74 2.29 6.70
CA GLU A 176 -26.02 2.65 7.37
C GLU A 176 -26.90 3.58 6.52
N GLU A 177 -26.32 4.30 5.56
CA GLU A 177 -27.06 5.04 4.51
C GLU A 177 -27.74 4.12 3.48
N GLY A 178 -27.58 2.80 3.62
CA GLY A 178 -28.25 1.79 2.79
C GLY A 178 -27.43 1.31 1.59
N ASN A 179 -26.14 1.66 1.52
CA ASN A 179 -25.29 1.16 0.46
C ASN A 179 -24.99 -0.33 0.65
N GLN A 180 -25.33 -1.12 -0.36
CA GLN A 180 -25.02 -2.55 -0.40
C GLN A 180 -23.80 -2.76 -1.28
N TYR A 181 -22.67 -3.19 -0.67
CA TYR A 181 -21.44 -3.45 -1.37
C TYR A 181 -21.27 -4.94 -1.67
N ASP A 182 -20.83 -5.26 -2.87
CA ASP A 182 -20.42 -6.62 -3.23
C ASP A 182 -19.15 -7.01 -2.48
N GLU A 183 -18.28 -6.00 -2.24
CA GLU A 183 -17.03 -6.19 -1.51
C GLU A 183 -16.46 -4.86 -1.01
N ILE A 184 -15.74 -4.92 0.10
CA ILE A 184 -14.96 -3.82 0.65
C ILE A 184 -13.48 -4.19 0.58
N PHE A 185 -12.64 -3.28 0.07
CA PHE A 185 -11.19 -3.40 0.03
C PHE A 185 -10.56 -2.45 1.02
N ALA A 186 -9.81 -2.97 2.00
CA ALA A 186 -9.14 -2.14 3.00
C ALA A 186 -7.62 -2.26 2.86
N ILE A 187 -6.96 -1.13 2.68
CA ILE A 187 -5.53 -1.05 2.37
C ILE A 187 -4.89 0.06 3.19
N GLY A 188 -3.99 -0.33 4.10
CA GLY A 188 -3.33 0.62 5.00
C GLY A 188 -2.67 -0.05 6.20
N PRO A 189 -2.52 0.66 7.32
CA PRO A 189 -1.98 0.08 8.54
C PRO A 189 -2.77 -1.15 8.99
N ALA A 190 -2.05 -2.21 9.43
CA ALA A 190 -2.68 -3.48 9.83
C ALA A 190 -3.79 -3.29 10.88
N ILE A 191 -3.60 -2.37 11.83
CA ILE A 191 -4.61 -2.06 12.83
C ILE A 191 -5.88 -1.45 12.21
N MET A 192 -5.74 -0.60 11.20
CA MET A 192 -6.88 -0.04 10.45
C MET A 192 -7.64 -1.14 9.72
N MET A 193 -6.95 -2.00 8.99
CA MET A 193 -7.55 -3.14 8.26
C MET A 193 -8.27 -4.10 9.20
N LYS A 194 -7.69 -4.39 10.37
CA LYS A 194 -8.36 -5.16 11.43
C LYS A 194 -9.69 -4.54 11.84
N PHE A 195 -9.73 -3.22 12.08
CA PHE A 195 -10.96 -2.56 12.48
C PHE A 195 -11.96 -2.41 11.34
N VAL A 196 -11.54 -2.19 10.11
CA VAL A 196 -12.42 -2.23 8.94
C VAL A 196 -13.08 -3.61 8.83
N SER A 197 -12.32 -4.71 8.93
CA SER A 197 -12.86 -6.07 8.91
C SER A 197 -13.89 -6.30 10.03
N LYS A 198 -13.62 -5.83 11.25
CA LYS A 198 -14.58 -5.89 12.37
C LYS A 198 -15.83 -5.05 12.14
N THR A 199 -15.71 -3.93 11.43
CA THR A 199 -16.85 -3.05 11.12
C THR A 199 -17.79 -3.72 10.10
N THR A 200 -17.26 -4.45 9.14
CA THR A 200 -18.02 -5.06 8.05
C THR A 200 -18.62 -6.42 8.40
N GLU A 201 -18.00 -7.14 9.37
CA GLU A 201 -18.40 -8.48 9.79
C GLU A 201 -19.88 -8.59 10.21
N PRO A 202 -20.45 -7.68 11.05
CA PRO A 202 -21.87 -7.75 11.44
C PRO A 202 -22.84 -7.58 10.28
N TYR A 203 -22.41 -6.96 9.18
CA TYR A 203 -23.22 -6.74 7.98
C TYR A 203 -23.04 -7.87 6.96
N GLY A 204 -22.14 -8.82 7.21
CA GLY A 204 -21.85 -9.94 6.30
C GLY A 204 -21.26 -9.49 4.97
N ILE A 205 -20.62 -8.30 4.89
CA ILE A 205 -20.06 -7.77 3.66
C ILE A 205 -18.66 -8.36 3.46
N PRO A 206 -18.40 -9.07 2.34
CA PRO A 206 -17.06 -9.55 2.01
C PRO A 206 -16.02 -8.44 2.11
N THR A 207 -14.91 -8.70 2.78
CA THR A 207 -13.89 -7.69 3.04
C THR A 207 -12.51 -8.24 2.75
N THR A 208 -11.90 -7.71 1.70
CA THR A 208 -10.51 -8.03 1.33
C THR A 208 -9.56 -7.00 1.91
N VAL A 209 -8.44 -7.48 2.46
CA VAL A 209 -7.37 -6.68 3.03
C VAL A 209 -6.05 -6.97 2.33
N SER A 210 -5.28 -5.92 2.00
CA SER A 210 -3.98 -6.08 1.35
C SER A 210 -2.88 -6.11 2.40
N MET A 211 -2.38 -7.32 2.69
CA MET A 211 -1.43 -7.58 3.76
C MET A 211 0.00 -7.27 3.35
N SER A 212 0.71 -6.52 4.18
CA SER A 212 2.11 -6.13 3.97
C SER A 212 3.01 -6.59 5.14
N PRO A 213 3.18 -7.92 5.34
CA PRO A 213 4.13 -8.42 6.32
C PRO A 213 5.57 -8.21 5.83
N ILE A 214 6.55 -8.47 6.71
CA ILE A 214 7.98 -8.46 6.36
C ILE A 214 8.23 -9.43 5.22
N MET A 215 8.80 -8.94 4.12
CA MET A 215 9.16 -9.73 2.94
C MET A 215 10.64 -9.51 2.59
N VAL A 216 11.34 -10.59 2.27
CA VAL A 216 12.75 -10.55 1.84
C VAL A 216 12.90 -11.06 0.43
N ASP A 217 12.40 -12.26 0.17
CA ASP A 217 12.54 -12.96 -1.11
C ASP A 217 11.44 -12.57 -2.12
N GLY A 218 10.17 -12.61 -1.71
CA GLY A 218 9.03 -12.27 -2.56
C GLY A 218 8.54 -13.41 -3.46
N THR A 219 9.15 -14.61 -3.41
CA THR A 219 8.83 -15.77 -4.29
C THR A 219 8.32 -17.00 -3.52
N GLY A 220 8.06 -16.86 -2.21
CA GLY A 220 7.55 -17.94 -1.37
C GLY A 220 8.62 -18.83 -0.73
N MET A 221 9.91 -18.61 -1.00
CA MET A 221 10.98 -19.50 -0.54
C MET A 221 11.39 -19.26 0.92
N CYS A 222 11.51 -17.99 1.35
CA CYS A 222 12.08 -17.68 2.66
C CYS A 222 11.08 -17.82 3.83
N GLY A 223 9.78 -17.84 3.58
CA GLY A 223 8.74 -17.93 4.60
C GLY A 223 8.60 -16.69 5.50
N GLY A 224 9.31 -15.60 5.21
CA GLY A 224 9.29 -14.37 6.00
C GLY A 224 7.90 -13.73 6.09
N CYS A 225 7.16 -13.76 4.99
CA CYS A 225 5.85 -13.14 4.85
C CYS A 225 4.66 -14.04 5.25
N ARG A 226 4.90 -15.11 6.02
CA ARG A 226 3.82 -16.00 6.44
C ARG A 226 2.86 -15.31 7.39
N LEU A 227 1.58 -15.64 7.25
CA LEU A 227 0.48 -15.23 8.13
C LEU A 227 -0.55 -16.35 8.18
N THR A 228 -1.40 -16.35 9.20
CA THR A 228 -2.50 -17.32 9.32
C THR A 228 -3.80 -16.72 8.81
N VAL A 229 -4.45 -17.40 7.86
CA VAL A 229 -5.74 -17.01 7.29
C VAL A 229 -6.67 -18.23 7.31
N GLY A 230 -7.80 -18.15 8.02
CA GLY A 230 -8.74 -19.26 8.17
C GLY A 230 -8.14 -20.51 8.83
N GLY A 231 -7.15 -20.33 9.71
CA GLY A 231 -6.42 -21.42 10.36
C GLY A 231 -5.31 -22.06 9.53
N GLU A 232 -5.09 -21.61 8.30
CA GLU A 232 -4.03 -22.10 7.41
C GLU A 232 -2.88 -21.10 7.28
N THR A 233 -1.65 -21.60 7.21
CA THR A 233 -0.49 -20.76 6.90
C THR A 233 -0.50 -20.39 5.43
N LYS A 234 -0.46 -19.09 5.15
CA LYS A 234 -0.34 -18.50 3.81
C LYS A 234 0.95 -17.65 3.73
N PHE A 235 1.43 -17.43 2.51
CA PHE A 235 2.58 -16.58 2.23
C PHE A 235 2.11 -15.37 1.40
N ALA A 236 2.13 -14.17 1.99
CA ALA A 236 1.58 -12.97 1.35
C ALA A 236 2.20 -12.68 -0.02
N CYS A 237 3.44 -13.08 -0.27
CA CYS A 237 4.12 -12.82 -1.54
C CYS A 237 3.67 -13.74 -2.69
N VAL A 238 3.03 -14.88 -2.44
CA VAL A 238 2.60 -15.83 -3.49
C VAL A 238 1.12 -16.22 -3.39
N ASP A 239 0.54 -16.22 -2.17
CA ASP A 239 -0.89 -16.51 -1.96
C ASP A 239 -1.73 -15.23 -1.97
N GLY A 240 -1.12 -14.05 -1.68
CA GLY A 240 -1.71 -12.73 -1.61
C GLY A 240 -1.05 -11.73 -2.58
N PRO A 241 -1.03 -10.45 -2.22
CA PRO A 241 -1.16 -9.88 -0.87
C PRO A 241 -2.58 -9.75 -0.31
N ASP A 242 -3.60 -9.96 -1.14
CA ASP A 242 -5.00 -9.78 -0.80
C ASP A 242 -5.58 -11.04 -0.14
N PHE A 243 -6.24 -10.87 1.01
CA PHE A 243 -6.84 -11.94 1.79
C PHE A 243 -8.19 -11.52 2.38
N ASP A 244 -9.04 -12.52 2.69
CA ASP A 244 -10.27 -12.33 3.44
C ASP A 244 -9.97 -11.80 4.85
N GLY A 245 -10.30 -10.53 5.08
CA GLY A 245 -10.01 -9.81 6.32
C GLY A 245 -10.70 -10.40 7.56
N HIS A 246 -11.82 -11.10 7.37
CA HIS A 246 -12.54 -11.80 8.47
C HIS A 246 -11.83 -13.08 8.90
N LYS A 247 -10.91 -13.62 8.07
CA LYS A 247 -10.18 -14.87 8.36
C LYS A 247 -8.72 -14.67 8.77
N VAL A 248 -8.19 -13.45 8.65
CA VAL A 248 -6.81 -13.14 9.06
C VAL A 248 -6.68 -13.26 10.58
N ASP A 249 -5.66 -13.98 11.05
CA ASP A 249 -5.21 -13.88 12.44
C ASP A 249 -4.48 -12.55 12.67
N TRP A 250 -5.28 -11.57 13.09
CA TRP A 250 -4.80 -10.22 13.31
C TRP A 250 -3.81 -10.09 14.47
N ASP A 251 -3.95 -10.91 15.50
CA ASP A 251 -3.08 -10.82 16.68
C ASP A 251 -1.70 -11.40 16.38
N GLU A 252 -1.64 -12.51 15.65
CA GLU A 252 -0.38 -13.02 15.10
C GLU A 252 0.26 -11.99 14.15
N SER A 253 -0.50 -11.47 13.19
CA SER A 253 0.00 -10.52 12.19
C SER A 253 0.58 -9.26 12.82
N LEU A 254 -0.11 -8.65 13.78
CA LEU A 254 0.35 -7.47 14.51
C LEU A 254 1.60 -7.75 15.37
N LYS A 255 1.68 -8.92 15.99
CA LYS A 255 2.84 -9.35 16.77
C LYS A 255 4.06 -9.55 15.88
N ARG A 256 3.89 -10.22 14.73
CA ARG A 256 4.96 -10.44 13.76
C ARG A 256 5.48 -9.15 13.14
N GLY A 257 4.61 -8.21 12.84
CA GLY A 257 4.98 -6.89 12.29
C GLY A 257 5.88 -6.05 13.21
N LYS A 258 5.95 -6.39 14.51
CA LYS A 258 6.81 -5.70 15.49
C LYS A 258 8.12 -6.42 15.78
N MET A 259 8.38 -7.58 15.16
CA MET A 259 9.48 -8.48 15.53
C MET A 259 10.87 -7.83 15.48
N TYR A 260 11.09 -6.93 14.53
CA TYR A 260 12.39 -6.26 14.32
C TYR A 260 12.36 -4.77 14.63
N PHE A 261 11.31 -4.25 15.25
CA PHE A 261 11.08 -2.82 15.45
C PHE A 261 12.25 -2.08 16.12
N ASP A 262 12.84 -2.64 17.17
CA ASP A 262 13.96 -2.00 17.87
C ASP A 262 15.23 -1.99 17.01
N TRP A 263 15.49 -3.06 16.27
CA TRP A 263 16.62 -3.14 15.34
C TRP A 263 16.44 -2.19 14.15
N GLU A 264 15.26 -2.13 13.57
CA GLU A 264 14.91 -1.22 12.46
C GLU A 264 15.09 0.24 12.86
N ARG A 265 14.64 0.61 14.07
CA ARG A 265 14.82 1.95 14.63
C ARG A 265 16.29 2.31 14.77
N HIS A 266 17.10 1.42 15.34
CA HIS A 266 18.53 1.64 15.49
C HIS A 266 19.23 1.82 14.14
N LYS A 267 18.91 0.99 13.15
CA LYS A 267 19.46 1.11 11.80
C LYS A 267 19.03 2.39 11.08
N HIS A 268 17.82 2.82 11.28
CA HIS A 268 17.35 4.10 10.74
C HIS A 268 18.13 5.28 11.34
N GLU A 269 18.36 5.30 12.65
CA GLU A 269 19.17 6.32 13.31
C GLU A 269 20.62 6.35 12.79
N GLU A 270 21.24 5.18 12.57
CA GLU A 270 22.58 5.09 11.98
C GLU A 270 22.64 5.74 10.59
N VAL A 271 21.69 5.40 9.70
CA VAL A 271 21.63 5.94 8.34
C VAL A 271 21.38 7.45 8.35
N CYS A 272 20.42 7.93 9.14
CA CYS A 272 20.16 9.37 9.28
C CYS A 272 21.41 10.14 9.75
N ASN A 273 22.19 9.57 10.66
CA ASN A 273 23.42 10.21 11.16
C ASN A 273 24.55 10.23 10.14
N LEU A 274 24.63 9.22 9.24
CA LEU A 274 25.58 9.22 8.13
C LEU A 274 25.29 10.39 7.17
N PHE A 275 24.06 10.54 6.72
CA PHE A 275 23.68 11.62 5.80
C PHE A 275 23.84 13.02 6.40
N LYS A 276 23.61 13.19 7.71
CA LYS A 276 23.88 14.47 8.39
C LYS A 276 25.36 14.84 8.40
N LYS A 277 26.28 13.88 8.43
CA LYS A 277 27.74 14.12 8.39
C LYS A 277 28.24 14.43 6.98
N GLU A 278 27.59 13.93 5.94
CA GLU A 278 27.96 14.21 4.54
C GLU A 278 27.55 15.63 4.09
N VAL A 279 26.65 16.29 4.81
CA VAL A 279 26.14 17.64 4.51
C VAL A 279 26.94 18.73 5.27
N GLN A 280 27.81 18.37 6.21
CA GLN A 280 28.74 19.28 6.92
C GLN A 280 30.12 19.27 6.26
#